data_6856525ec27638db367152e1338efff5
#
_entry.id   6856525ec27638db367152e1338efff5
#
_cell.length_a   1.000
_cell.length_b   1.000
_cell.length_c   1.000
_cell.angle_alpha   90.00
_cell.angle_beta   90.00
_cell.angle_gamma   90.00
#
_symmetry.space_group_name_H-M   'P 1'
#
loop_
_entity.id
_entity.type
_entity.pdbx_description
1 polymer ?
#
loop_
_entity_poly.entity_id
_entity_poly.type
_entity_poly.pdbx_seq_one_letter_code
_entity_poly.pdbx_strand_id
1 'polypeptide(L)'
;MKQFLLSFLLTSLSTSILVLLLSLLFTAFKTKISVRVKYFIWFLILLSFLFPFRPQFGSGLIRLNTGSVVQTAVTATQTGGTQGASQTVEKAAQTNLWEAFLGLPWFEILFAIWLIGFVFSIGRYAYSYIRFRKMLKRWGTEFQDEEAMAQLRAVQQEMGVKGQIRLLHYPMSQSPMLLGFRDILIVLPELDYTEEELQLIFKHELTHYKHRDVLINLLGIFAKSLHWFNPVVRFACRETQEAGEMYCDHDVLSSKDTEYRTFYGETILTMIDRSKKTPIALTTCFYSDKFNLKRRIVGIMDNRLPKRFLSAAFVVAVPLLLLLTSSVFALESPAAQQSRPVAGQKQPQGLSQRQALASVLKELSLSEKDIKDLQISREKDTYKIRFSHGQTAHETIVNAKDGKLVKSKQHTIVEKTVTVEKEV
;
A
#
# COMPACT_ATOMS: atom_id res chain seq x y z
N MET A 1 10.63 -10.34 -3.88
CA MET A 1 10.77 -8.87 -3.98
C MET A 1 9.89 -8.25 -5.06
N LYS A 2 9.91 -8.74 -6.31
CA LYS A 2 9.11 -8.22 -7.45
C LYS A 2 7.61 -8.08 -7.13
N GLN A 3 6.96 -9.14 -6.60
CA GLN A 3 5.53 -9.11 -6.25
C GLN A 3 5.20 -8.10 -5.15
N PHE A 4 6.06 -7.99 -4.13
CA PHE A 4 5.90 -7.00 -3.07
C PHE A 4 5.94 -5.58 -3.62
N LEU A 5 6.97 -5.24 -4.40
CA LEU A 5 7.15 -3.90 -4.95
C LEU A 5 5.99 -3.51 -5.87
N LEU A 6 5.55 -4.43 -6.74
CA LEU A 6 4.39 -4.22 -7.61
C LEU A 6 3.11 -4.00 -6.81
N SER A 7 2.81 -4.86 -5.84
CA SER A 7 1.63 -4.71 -4.98
C SER A 7 1.66 -3.39 -4.22
N PHE A 8 2.82 -3.01 -3.70
CA PHE A 8 3.03 -1.76 -2.99
C PHE A 8 2.77 -0.52 -3.89
N LEU A 9 3.34 -0.50 -5.09
CA LEU A 9 3.15 0.59 -6.05
C LEU A 9 1.69 0.68 -6.53
N LEU A 10 1.06 -0.46 -6.83
CA LEU A 10 -0.35 -0.51 -7.23
C LEU A 10 -1.28 -0.04 -6.09
N THR A 11 -0.99 -0.44 -4.86
CA THR A 11 -1.74 0.05 -3.69
C THR A 11 -1.56 1.55 -3.50
N SER A 12 -0.32 2.05 -3.63
CA SER A 12 -0.04 3.48 -3.56
C SER A 12 -0.81 4.26 -4.64
N LEU A 13 -0.82 3.77 -5.87
CA LEU A 13 -1.52 4.39 -6.99
C LEU A 13 -3.04 4.39 -6.79
N SER A 14 -3.63 3.23 -6.48
CA SER A 14 -5.09 3.09 -6.30
C SER A 14 -5.60 3.94 -5.15
N THR A 15 -4.87 3.97 -4.02
CA THR A 15 -5.22 4.84 -2.89
C THR A 15 -5.06 6.31 -3.24
N SER A 16 -4.04 6.68 -4.03
CA SER A 16 -3.86 8.06 -4.49
C SER A 16 -5.03 8.54 -5.37
N ILE A 17 -5.51 7.71 -6.27
CA ILE A 17 -6.69 8.02 -7.09
C ILE A 17 -7.91 8.24 -6.19
N LEU A 18 -8.11 7.38 -5.19
CA LEU A 18 -9.21 7.51 -4.23
C LEU A 18 -9.10 8.80 -3.42
N VAL A 19 -7.90 9.19 -2.96
CA VAL A 19 -7.63 10.46 -2.27
C VAL A 19 -8.08 11.65 -3.11
N LEU A 20 -7.68 11.70 -4.38
CA LEU A 20 -8.04 12.80 -5.28
C LEU A 20 -9.56 12.86 -5.52
N LEU A 21 -10.19 11.72 -5.72
CA LEU A 21 -11.66 11.63 -5.88
C LEU A 21 -12.38 12.12 -4.62
N LEU A 22 -11.97 11.67 -3.44
CA LEU A 22 -12.58 12.08 -2.17
C LEU A 22 -12.36 13.56 -1.87
N SER A 23 -11.18 14.09 -2.20
CA SER A 23 -10.90 15.52 -2.07
C SER A 23 -11.86 16.36 -2.94
N LEU A 24 -12.11 15.92 -4.17
CA LEU A 24 -13.09 16.55 -5.07
C LEU A 24 -14.50 16.49 -4.48
N LEU A 25 -14.92 15.31 -3.99
CA LEU A 25 -16.23 15.13 -3.35
C LEU A 25 -16.37 15.99 -2.09
N PHE A 26 -15.37 16.05 -1.22
CA PHE A 26 -15.41 16.92 -0.04
C PHE A 26 -15.45 18.40 -0.40
N THR A 27 -14.85 18.78 -1.52
CA THR A 27 -14.95 20.15 -2.03
C THR A 27 -16.35 20.45 -2.55
N ALA A 28 -17.01 19.50 -3.23
CA ALA A 28 -18.38 19.66 -3.72
C ALA A 28 -19.42 19.70 -2.58
N PHE A 29 -19.20 18.92 -1.50
CA PHE A 29 -20.13 18.82 -0.36
C PHE A 29 -19.69 19.55 0.89
N LYS A 30 -18.90 20.63 0.78
CA LYS A 30 -18.16 21.36 1.83
C LYS A 30 -18.82 21.39 3.22
N THR A 31 -20.05 21.88 3.30
CA THR A 31 -20.75 22.13 4.58
C THR A 31 -21.80 21.07 4.95
N LYS A 32 -22.01 20.10 4.07
CA LYS A 32 -23.08 19.09 4.24
C LYS A 32 -22.64 17.86 5.04
N ILE A 33 -21.32 17.64 5.14
CA ILE A 33 -20.73 16.48 5.81
C ILE A 33 -20.20 16.91 7.17
N SER A 34 -20.45 16.12 8.22
CA SER A 34 -19.92 16.36 9.56
C SER A 34 -18.38 16.41 9.55
N VAL A 35 -17.83 17.36 10.29
CA VAL A 35 -16.37 17.50 10.47
C VAL A 35 -15.75 16.25 11.06
N ARG A 36 -16.41 15.64 12.06
CA ARG A 36 -16.02 14.37 12.67
C ARG A 36 -15.89 13.26 11.64
N VAL A 37 -16.86 13.15 10.71
CA VAL A 37 -16.86 12.14 9.64
C VAL A 37 -15.71 12.39 8.66
N LYS A 38 -15.45 13.65 8.27
CA LYS A 38 -14.30 14.00 7.41
C LYS A 38 -12.99 13.57 8.02
N TYR A 39 -12.77 13.90 9.30
CA TYR A 39 -11.57 13.51 10.03
C TYR A 39 -11.37 11.99 10.07
N PHE A 40 -12.44 11.25 10.39
CA PHE A 40 -12.38 9.79 10.44
C PHE A 40 -12.09 9.15 9.08
N ILE A 41 -12.66 9.71 8.00
CA ILE A 41 -12.38 9.26 6.63
C ILE A 41 -10.92 9.49 6.26
N TRP A 42 -10.39 10.68 6.53
CA TRP A 42 -8.99 10.99 6.26
C TRP A 42 -8.04 10.09 7.07
N PHE A 43 -8.38 9.80 8.32
CA PHE A 43 -7.65 8.84 9.14
C PHE A 43 -7.66 7.43 8.52
N LEU A 44 -8.81 6.93 8.04
CA LEU A 44 -8.91 5.63 7.37
C LEU A 44 -8.08 5.58 6.08
N ILE A 45 -8.08 6.66 5.31
CA ILE A 45 -7.23 6.77 4.12
C ILE A 45 -5.75 6.70 4.50
N LEU A 46 -5.35 7.43 5.54
CA LEU A 46 -3.98 7.38 6.04
C LEU A 46 -3.59 5.98 6.48
N LEU A 47 -4.48 5.30 7.20
CA LEU A 47 -4.30 3.91 7.62
C LEU A 47 -4.18 2.97 6.41
N SER A 48 -4.90 3.22 5.33
CA SER A 48 -4.84 2.40 4.11
C SER A 48 -3.49 2.47 3.39
N PHE A 49 -2.74 3.57 3.52
CA PHE A 49 -1.37 3.66 3.02
C PHE A 49 -0.37 2.85 3.85
N LEU A 50 -0.66 2.56 5.11
CA LEU A 50 0.21 1.79 5.99
C LEU A 50 0.12 0.28 5.75
N PHE A 51 -1.02 -0.20 5.22
CA PHE A 51 -1.25 -1.61 4.96
C PHE A 51 -1.23 -1.89 3.45
N PRO A 52 -0.04 -2.20 2.86
CA PRO A 52 0.08 -2.51 1.44
C PRO A 52 -0.55 -3.86 1.07
N PHE A 53 -0.75 -4.73 2.07
CA PHE A 53 -1.38 -6.04 1.87
C PHE A 53 -2.88 -5.94 2.07
N ARG A 54 -3.61 -5.97 0.97
CA ARG A 54 -5.06 -6.02 0.99
C ARG A 54 -5.54 -7.40 0.59
N PRO A 55 -6.56 -7.96 1.25
CA PRO A 55 -7.15 -9.22 0.84
C PRO A 55 -7.69 -9.08 -0.58
N GLN A 56 -7.26 -9.96 -1.47
CA GLN A 56 -7.75 -9.99 -2.85
C GLN A 56 -9.08 -10.75 -2.88
N PHE A 57 -10.18 -10.03 -3.03
CA PHE A 57 -11.49 -10.62 -3.24
C PHE A 57 -11.75 -10.77 -4.74
N GLY A 58 -11.67 -12.00 -5.25
CA GLY A 58 -12.02 -12.33 -6.64
C GLY A 58 -10.94 -12.05 -7.70
N SER A 59 -11.31 -12.26 -8.96
CA SER A 59 -10.45 -11.94 -10.11
C SER A 59 -10.50 -10.45 -10.38
N GLY A 60 -9.39 -9.74 -10.20
CA GLY A 60 -9.31 -8.29 -10.41
C GLY A 60 -9.83 -7.84 -11.77
N LEU A 61 -10.37 -6.61 -11.83
CA LEU A 61 -10.85 -5.98 -13.05
C LEU A 61 -9.73 -5.77 -14.09
N ILE A 62 -8.53 -5.49 -13.61
CA ILE A 62 -7.33 -5.33 -14.45
C ILE A 62 -6.33 -6.43 -14.08
N ARG A 63 -6.13 -7.37 -15.00
CA ARG A 63 -5.17 -8.47 -14.85
C ARG A 63 -3.85 -8.05 -15.46
N LEU A 64 -2.84 -7.90 -14.63
CA LEU A 64 -1.47 -7.65 -15.10
C LEU A 64 -0.76 -9.01 -15.22
N ASN A 65 -0.67 -9.52 -16.44
CA ASN A 65 0.09 -10.72 -16.75
C ASN A 65 1.59 -10.36 -16.79
N THR A 66 2.31 -10.72 -15.74
CA THR A 66 3.76 -10.47 -15.64
C THR A 66 4.63 -11.55 -16.27
N GLY A 67 4.02 -12.57 -16.89
CA GLY A 67 4.71 -13.77 -17.36
C GLY A 67 5.08 -13.82 -18.85
N SER A 68 4.53 -12.95 -19.71
CA SER A 68 4.57 -13.21 -21.15
C SER A 68 5.58 -12.39 -21.97
N VAL A 69 6.33 -11.47 -21.40
CA VAL A 69 7.22 -10.61 -22.21
C VAL A 69 8.60 -11.23 -22.48
N VAL A 70 9.01 -12.22 -21.68
CA VAL A 70 10.36 -12.81 -21.82
C VAL A 70 10.38 -14.11 -22.66
N GLN A 71 9.25 -14.80 -22.82
CA GLN A 71 9.23 -16.08 -23.55
C GLN A 71 9.10 -15.97 -25.07
N THR A 72 8.62 -14.82 -25.60
CA THR A 72 8.42 -14.67 -27.04
C THR A 72 9.72 -14.37 -27.80
N ALA A 73 10.76 -13.93 -27.13
CA ALA A 73 12.04 -13.61 -27.77
C ALA A 73 12.98 -14.82 -27.93
N VAL A 74 12.79 -15.90 -27.17
CA VAL A 74 13.66 -17.08 -27.20
C VAL A 74 13.18 -18.15 -28.18
N THR A 75 11.90 -18.18 -28.55
CA THR A 75 11.34 -19.23 -29.43
C THR A 75 11.46 -18.91 -30.92
N ALA A 76 11.84 -17.70 -31.29
CA ALA A 76 11.96 -17.29 -32.69
C ALA A 76 13.31 -17.64 -33.33
N THR A 77 14.26 -18.24 -32.59
CA THR A 77 15.63 -18.46 -33.12
C THR A 77 15.98 -19.93 -33.37
N GLN A 78 15.00 -20.85 -33.28
CA GLN A 78 15.28 -22.29 -33.49
C GLN A 78 14.50 -22.97 -34.62
N THR A 79 14.23 -22.27 -35.71
CA THR A 79 13.76 -22.94 -36.93
C THR A 79 14.44 -22.36 -38.14
N GLY A 80 15.47 -23.01 -38.61
CA GLY A 80 16.07 -22.68 -39.91
C GLY A 80 17.50 -23.22 -40.10
N GLY A 81 17.63 -24.41 -40.46
CA GLY A 81 18.40 -25.29 -41.25
C GLY A 81 19.81 -24.95 -41.73
N THR A 82 20.65 -25.96 -41.61
CA THR A 82 21.67 -26.53 -42.50
C THR A 82 22.82 -25.65 -43.04
N GLN A 83 24.01 -26.11 -42.62
CA GLN A 83 25.26 -26.26 -43.38
C GLN A 83 25.93 -25.00 -43.98
N GLY A 84 27.12 -24.75 -43.50
CA GLY A 84 28.12 -24.04 -44.29
C GLY A 84 29.19 -23.33 -43.46
N ALA A 85 30.35 -23.97 -43.37
CA ALA A 85 31.71 -23.38 -43.31
C ALA A 85 32.02 -22.37 -42.18
N SER A 86 32.92 -22.83 -41.34
CA SER A 86 33.90 -22.08 -40.56
C SER A 86 34.16 -20.65 -41.09
N GLN A 87 33.62 -19.69 -40.39
CA GLN A 87 34.25 -18.39 -40.18
C GLN A 87 34.11 -18.07 -38.70
N THR A 88 35.15 -18.39 -37.95
CA THR A 88 35.48 -17.77 -36.68
C THR A 88 35.75 -16.30 -36.96
N VAL A 89 34.68 -15.54 -37.15
CA VAL A 89 34.75 -14.10 -37.00
C VAL A 89 34.67 -13.92 -35.46
N GLU A 90 35.81 -13.52 -34.90
CA GLU A 90 35.86 -12.82 -33.62
C GLU A 90 34.84 -11.68 -33.70
N LYS A 91 33.62 -11.98 -33.33
CA LYS A 91 32.63 -10.97 -33.01
C LYS A 91 33.08 -10.36 -31.70
N ALA A 92 34.02 -9.39 -31.85
CA ALA A 92 34.38 -8.48 -30.80
C ALA A 92 33.09 -8.11 -30.07
N ALA A 93 33.05 -8.42 -28.81
CA ALA A 93 31.93 -8.18 -27.92
C ALA A 93 31.60 -6.67 -27.87
N GLN A 94 30.86 -6.20 -28.87
CA GLN A 94 29.99 -5.06 -28.68
C GLN A 94 28.87 -5.59 -27.72
N THR A 95 29.22 -5.63 -26.46
CA THR A 95 28.20 -5.73 -25.42
C THR A 95 27.27 -4.56 -25.65
N ASN A 96 26.11 -4.84 -26.26
CA ASN A 96 25.08 -3.85 -26.44
C ASN A 96 24.78 -3.32 -25.05
N LEU A 97 25.18 -2.09 -24.74
CA LEU A 97 24.91 -1.41 -23.47
C LEU A 97 23.44 -1.54 -23.11
N TRP A 98 22.58 -1.65 -24.12
CA TRP A 98 21.15 -1.88 -23.97
C TRP A 98 20.82 -3.29 -23.45
N GLU A 99 21.49 -4.34 -23.93
CA GLU A 99 21.29 -5.72 -23.43
C GLU A 99 21.83 -5.86 -22.00
N ALA A 100 22.97 -5.25 -21.71
CA ALA A 100 23.51 -5.18 -20.35
C ALA A 100 22.59 -4.42 -19.40
N PHE A 101 21.99 -3.32 -19.86
CA PHE A 101 21.00 -2.54 -19.12
C PHE A 101 19.72 -3.34 -18.82
N LEU A 102 19.20 -4.08 -19.81
CA LEU A 102 18.01 -4.94 -19.63
C LEU A 102 18.29 -6.15 -18.74
N GLY A 103 19.54 -6.62 -18.70
CA GLY A 103 19.99 -7.73 -17.84
C GLY A 103 20.18 -7.35 -16.37
N LEU A 104 20.11 -6.06 -16.01
CA LEU A 104 20.25 -5.63 -14.62
C LEU A 104 19.08 -6.12 -13.75
N PRO A 105 19.32 -6.42 -12.47
CA PRO A 105 18.28 -6.80 -11.53
C PRO A 105 17.47 -5.56 -11.07
N TRP A 106 16.70 -4.97 -11.96
CA TRP A 106 15.98 -3.70 -11.74
C TRP A 106 15.08 -3.70 -10.49
N PHE A 107 14.48 -4.84 -10.17
CA PHE A 107 13.60 -4.92 -9.00
C PHE A 107 14.37 -4.82 -7.70
N GLU A 108 15.57 -5.39 -7.64
CA GLU A 108 16.47 -5.30 -6.50
C GLU A 108 17.01 -3.86 -6.33
N ILE A 109 17.38 -3.23 -7.44
CA ILE A 109 17.86 -1.84 -7.47
C ILE A 109 16.74 -0.89 -7.02
N LEU A 110 15.54 -1.03 -7.57
CA LEU A 110 14.39 -0.20 -7.19
C LEU A 110 14.00 -0.41 -5.73
N PHE A 111 14.07 -1.65 -5.23
CA PHE A 111 13.81 -1.95 -3.83
C PHE A 111 14.86 -1.31 -2.92
N ALA A 112 16.14 -1.37 -3.30
CA ALA A 112 17.22 -0.73 -2.57
C ALA A 112 17.06 0.81 -2.53
N ILE A 113 16.76 1.43 -3.67
CA ILE A 113 16.46 2.87 -3.75
C ILE A 113 15.28 3.24 -2.86
N TRP A 114 14.20 2.46 -2.90
CA TRP A 114 13.04 2.68 -2.04
C TRP A 114 13.39 2.57 -0.57
N LEU A 115 14.16 1.54 -0.17
CA LEU A 115 14.57 1.32 1.21
C LEU A 115 15.47 2.45 1.73
N ILE A 116 16.45 2.87 0.92
CA ILE A 116 17.33 4.00 1.24
C ILE A 116 16.50 5.28 1.44
N GLY A 117 15.58 5.58 0.53
CA GLY A 117 14.69 6.72 0.65
C GLY A 117 13.78 6.67 1.88
N PHE A 118 13.27 5.48 2.23
CA PHE A 118 12.48 5.26 3.44
C PHE A 118 13.30 5.53 4.70
N VAL A 119 14.49 4.92 4.83
CA VAL A 119 15.39 5.09 5.98
C VAL A 119 15.84 6.55 6.10
N PHE A 120 16.22 7.18 5.00
CA PHE A 120 16.58 8.60 4.98
C PHE A 120 15.41 9.49 5.43
N SER A 121 14.20 9.25 4.95
CA SER A 121 13.01 10.01 5.32
C SER A 121 12.69 9.89 6.81
N ILE A 122 12.67 8.68 7.36
CA ILE A 122 12.46 8.44 8.80
C ILE A 122 13.58 9.08 9.62
N GLY A 123 14.83 8.88 9.21
CA GLY A 123 16.00 9.46 9.89
C GLY A 123 15.92 11.00 9.96
N ARG A 124 15.48 11.65 8.89
CA ARG A 124 15.27 13.10 8.85
C ARG A 124 14.20 13.56 9.85
N TYR A 125 13.06 12.85 9.92
CA TYR A 125 12.02 13.18 10.92
C TYR A 125 12.49 12.93 12.35
N ALA A 126 13.16 11.81 12.61
CA ALA A 126 13.71 11.48 13.92
C ALA A 126 14.75 12.53 14.35
N TYR A 127 15.67 12.90 13.46
CA TYR A 127 16.66 13.94 13.71
C TYR A 127 16.00 15.30 14.02
N SER A 128 15.00 15.70 13.23
CA SER A 128 14.24 16.94 13.44
C SER A 128 13.55 16.95 14.81
N TYR A 129 12.93 15.83 15.19
CA TYR A 129 12.27 15.68 16.49
C TYR A 129 13.27 15.73 17.66
N ILE A 130 14.40 15.00 17.56
CA ILE A 130 15.44 15.01 18.59
C ILE A 130 16.04 16.42 18.75
N ARG A 131 16.32 17.09 17.62
CA ARG A 131 16.81 18.46 17.61
C ARG A 131 15.82 19.42 18.29
N PHE A 132 14.55 19.32 17.95
CA PHE A 132 13.47 20.11 18.56
C PHE A 132 13.38 19.86 20.07
N ARG A 133 13.42 18.61 20.52
CA ARG A 133 13.44 18.25 21.95
C ARG A 133 14.64 18.81 22.68
N LYS A 134 15.83 18.81 22.05
CA LYS A 134 17.04 19.43 22.62
C LYS A 134 16.91 20.95 22.73
N MET A 135 16.35 21.61 21.71
CA MET A 135 16.10 23.04 21.72
C MET A 135 15.09 23.42 22.82
N LEU A 136 14.02 22.64 22.95
CA LEU A 136 13.00 22.84 23.98
C LEU A 136 13.58 22.70 25.41
N LYS A 137 14.46 21.72 25.61
CA LYS A 137 15.16 21.56 26.90
C LYS A 137 16.14 22.67 27.21
N ARG A 138 16.73 23.31 26.20
CA ARG A 138 17.75 24.35 26.36
C ARG A 138 17.14 25.74 26.56
N TRP A 139 16.04 26.04 25.86
CA TRP A 139 15.47 27.36 25.76
C TRP A 139 14.05 27.46 26.32
N GLY A 140 13.43 26.34 26.66
CA GLY A 140 12.12 26.31 27.31
C GLY A 140 12.26 26.61 28.79
N THR A 141 11.43 27.50 29.30
CA THR A 141 11.33 27.85 30.72
C THR A 141 10.02 27.29 31.28
N GLU A 142 10.05 26.75 32.49
CA GLU A 142 8.82 26.30 33.14
C GLU A 142 7.94 27.51 33.43
N PHE A 143 6.66 27.31 33.20
CA PHE A 143 5.66 28.33 33.50
C PHE A 143 5.46 28.42 35.02
N GLN A 144 5.82 29.56 35.60
CA GLN A 144 5.82 29.77 37.06
C GLN A 144 4.54 30.43 37.58
N ASP A 145 3.61 30.76 36.70
CA ASP A 145 2.37 31.40 37.05
C ASP A 145 1.40 30.39 37.67
N GLU A 146 1.17 30.49 38.99
CA GLU A 146 0.27 29.60 39.74
C GLU A 146 -1.17 29.74 39.28
N GLU A 147 -1.60 30.88 38.82
CA GLU A 147 -2.96 31.18 38.37
C GLU A 147 -3.25 30.42 37.06
N ALA A 148 -2.37 30.52 36.09
CA ALA A 148 -2.46 29.77 34.84
C ALA A 148 -2.39 28.25 35.08
N MET A 149 -1.59 27.78 36.05
CA MET A 149 -1.54 26.40 36.43
C MET A 149 -2.84 25.94 37.13
N ALA A 150 -3.48 26.81 37.92
CA ALA A 150 -4.78 26.52 38.51
C ALA A 150 -5.87 26.41 37.44
N GLN A 151 -5.87 27.30 36.46
CA GLN A 151 -6.78 27.25 35.30
C GLN A 151 -6.58 25.99 34.47
N LEU A 152 -5.32 25.62 34.18
CA LEU A 152 -5.04 24.37 33.47
C LEU A 152 -5.61 23.17 34.22
N ARG A 153 -5.45 23.10 35.54
CA ARG A 153 -6.02 22.03 36.37
C ARG A 153 -7.55 22.02 36.34
N ALA A 154 -8.18 23.20 36.38
CA ALA A 154 -9.65 23.32 36.30
C ALA A 154 -10.15 22.80 34.93
N VAL A 155 -9.53 23.22 33.82
CA VAL A 155 -9.88 22.73 32.47
C VAL A 155 -9.60 21.23 32.34
N GLN A 156 -8.52 20.74 32.92
CA GLN A 156 -8.17 19.33 32.93
C GLN A 156 -9.24 18.49 33.65
N GLN A 157 -9.75 18.96 34.81
CA GLN A 157 -10.85 18.34 35.54
C GLN A 157 -12.17 18.38 34.75
N GLU A 158 -12.53 19.56 34.21
CA GLU A 158 -13.72 19.74 33.37
C GLU A 158 -13.74 18.74 32.20
N MET A 159 -12.59 18.55 31.56
CA MET A 159 -12.46 17.66 30.41
C MET A 159 -12.24 16.18 30.77
N GLY A 160 -12.05 15.84 32.04
CA GLY A 160 -11.79 14.47 32.50
C GLY A 160 -10.45 13.90 32.02
N VAL A 161 -9.46 14.75 31.74
CA VAL A 161 -8.13 14.34 31.32
C VAL A 161 -7.29 13.94 32.54
N LYS A 162 -6.75 12.71 32.53
CA LYS A 162 -5.92 12.19 33.61
C LYS A 162 -4.42 12.29 33.24
N GLY A 163 -3.57 12.53 34.23
CA GLY A 163 -2.11 12.59 34.06
C GLY A 163 -1.52 13.94 34.48
N GLN A 164 -0.18 13.98 34.59
CA GLN A 164 0.51 15.24 34.85
C GLN A 164 0.74 15.97 33.53
N ILE A 165 0.33 17.25 33.52
CA ILE A 165 0.53 18.15 32.40
C ILE A 165 1.58 19.18 32.81
N ARG A 166 2.64 19.31 32.03
CA ARG A 166 3.65 20.34 32.21
C ARG A 166 3.40 21.48 31.22
N LEU A 167 3.59 22.69 31.69
CA LEU A 167 3.44 23.90 30.89
C LEU A 167 4.81 24.54 30.75
N LEU A 168 5.22 24.82 29.48
CA LEU A 168 6.47 25.46 29.17
C LEU A 168 6.24 26.70 28.31
N HIS A 169 6.98 27.75 28.61
CA HIS A 169 7.21 28.85 27.66
C HIS A 169 8.36 28.51 26.73
N TYR A 170 8.16 28.76 25.44
CA TYR A 170 9.20 28.60 24.44
C TYR A 170 9.18 29.79 23.47
N PRO A 171 10.15 30.74 23.59
CA PRO A 171 10.14 31.99 22.83
C PRO A 171 10.13 31.79 21.31
N MET A 172 10.65 30.66 20.83
CA MET A 172 10.69 30.33 19.41
C MET A 172 9.42 29.64 18.92
N SER A 173 8.43 29.38 19.77
CA SER A 173 7.15 28.84 19.31
C SER A 173 6.31 29.92 18.65
N GLN A 174 5.67 29.57 17.53
CA GLN A 174 4.76 30.51 16.84
C GLN A 174 3.29 30.27 17.23
N SER A 175 2.98 29.16 17.86
CA SER A 175 1.64 28.82 18.33
C SER A 175 1.74 27.91 19.53
N PRO A 176 0.72 27.85 20.38
CA PRO A 176 0.56 26.78 21.35
C PRO A 176 0.69 25.42 20.68
N MET A 177 1.21 24.46 21.37
CA MET A 177 1.31 23.09 20.87
C MET A 177 1.34 22.07 21.99
N LEU A 178 0.74 20.92 21.75
CA LEU A 178 0.76 19.78 22.65
C LEU A 178 1.76 18.73 22.18
N LEU A 179 2.59 18.24 23.09
CA LEU A 179 3.61 17.23 22.87
C LEU A 179 3.49 16.08 23.87
N GLY A 180 3.90 14.90 23.44
CA GLY A 180 3.98 13.72 24.29
C GLY A 180 2.73 12.84 24.28
N PHE A 181 2.90 11.60 24.78
CA PHE A 181 1.84 10.57 24.86
C PHE A 181 1.45 10.25 26.30
N ARG A 182 2.45 10.16 27.18
CA ARG A 182 2.28 9.89 28.62
C ARG A 182 2.56 11.14 29.42
N ASP A 183 3.71 11.75 29.17
CA ASP A 183 4.10 13.03 29.75
C ASP A 183 3.59 14.14 28.83
N ILE A 184 2.44 14.68 29.18
CA ILE A 184 1.79 15.73 28.39
C ILE A 184 2.55 17.02 28.63
N LEU A 185 2.97 17.65 27.57
CA LEU A 185 3.65 18.93 27.59
C LEU A 185 2.92 19.91 26.70
N ILE A 186 2.39 20.96 27.28
CA ILE A 186 1.85 22.11 26.55
C ILE A 186 2.95 23.16 26.47
N VAL A 187 3.25 23.58 25.26
CA VAL A 187 4.25 24.62 24.98
C VAL A 187 3.51 25.85 24.49
N LEU A 188 3.73 26.97 25.16
CA LEU A 188 3.17 28.26 24.80
C LEU A 188 4.25 29.17 24.24
N PRO A 189 3.96 29.99 23.24
CA PRO A 189 4.76 31.16 22.89
C PRO A 189 4.92 32.11 24.09
N GLU A 190 5.97 32.91 24.11
CA GLU A 190 6.16 33.99 25.10
C GLU A 190 5.33 35.22 24.70
N LEU A 191 4.07 35.22 25.10
CA LEU A 191 3.09 36.25 24.83
C LEU A 191 2.30 36.53 26.10
N ASP A 192 1.76 37.76 26.25
CA ASP A 192 0.81 38.06 27.29
C ASP A 192 -0.56 37.51 26.91
N TYR A 193 -1.12 36.67 27.78
CA TYR A 193 -2.42 36.04 27.62
C TYR A 193 -3.40 36.54 28.69
N THR A 194 -4.64 36.78 28.31
CA THR A 194 -5.71 36.91 29.30
C THR A 194 -6.11 35.54 29.85
N GLU A 195 -6.78 35.54 30.99
CA GLU A 195 -7.28 34.30 31.60
C GLU A 195 -8.20 33.53 30.67
N GLU A 196 -9.11 34.24 29.99
CA GLU A 196 -10.06 33.66 29.05
C GLU A 196 -9.35 33.09 27.84
N GLU A 197 -8.31 33.76 27.29
CA GLU A 197 -7.49 33.26 26.20
C GLU A 197 -6.79 31.97 26.63
N LEU A 198 -6.18 31.90 27.80
CA LEU A 198 -5.53 30.70 28.33
C LEU A 198 -6.52 29.51 28.46
N GLN A 199 -7.71 29.80 29.01
CA GLN A 199 -8.73 28.76 29.13
C GLN A 199 -9.12 28.16 27.77
N LEU A 200 -9.28 28.99 26.74
CA LEU A 200 -9.58 28.53 25.39
C LEU A 200 -8.44 27.73 24.80
N ILE A 201 -7.21 28.19 24.97
CA ILE A 201 -6.01 27.47 24.51
C ILE A 201 -5.92 26.10 25.15
N PHE A 202 -6.06 26.03 26.48
CA PHE A 202 -6.01 24.76 27.21
C PHE A 202 -7.10 23.81 26.74
N LYS A 203 -8.34 24.28 26.55
CA LYS A 203 -9.42 23.48 26.01
C LYS A 203 -9.11 22.94 24.63
N HIS A 204 -8.53 23.75 23.76
CA HIS A 204 -8.14 23.34 22.41
C HIS A 204 -7.03 22.30 22.44
N GLU A 205 -5.93 22.56 23.15
CA GLU A 205 -4.79 21.63 23.22
C GLU A 205 -5.17 20.31 23.90
N LEU A 206 -5.97 20.33 24.96
CA LEU A 206 -6.44 19.11 25.61
C LEU A 206 -7.46 18.33 24.76
N THR A 207 -8.15 18.99 23.82
CA THR A 207 -9.00 18.30 22.83
C THR A 207 -8.13 17.51 21.85
N HIS A 208 -7.00 18.04 21.38
CA HIS A 208 -6.02 17.29 20.60
C HIS A 208 -5.51 16.05 21.34
N TYR A 209 -5.27 16.16 22.64
CA TYR A 209 -4.89 15.01 23.45
C TYR A 209 -6.00 13.94 23.50
N LYS A 210 -7.25 14.33 23.70
CA LYS A 210 -8.42 13.41 23.72
C LYS A 210 -8.61 12.73 22.36
N HIS A 211 -8.39 13.43 21.26
CA HIS A 211 -8.47 12.89 19.90
C HIS A 211 -7.24 12.04 19.52
N ARG A 212 -6.19 12.04 20.35
CA ARG A 212 -4.92 11.34 20.09
C ARG A 212 -4.24 11.81 18.81
N ASP A 213 -4.31 13.09 18.49
CA ASP A 213 -3.80 13.66 17.27
C ASP A 213 -2.28 13.49 17.11
N VAL A 214 -1.54 13.45 18.23
CA VAL A 214 -0.10 13.14 18.24
C VAL A 214 0.17 11.76 17.64
N LEU A 215 -0.68 10.76 17.93
CA LEU A 215 -0.55 9.41 17.36
C LEU A 215 -0.87 9.42 15.86
N ILE A 216 -1.92 10.12 15.46
CA ILE A 216 -2.31 10.24 14.05
C ILE A 216 -1.23 10.96 13.24
N ASN A 217 -0.61 12.00 13.81
CA ASN A 217 0.53 12.69 13.20
C ASN A 217 1.75 11.75 13.05
N LEU A 218 1.99 10.87 14.03
CA LEU A 218 3.07 9.86 13.95
C LEU A 218 2.79 8.86 12.81
N LEU A 219 1.55 8.37 12.69
CA LEU A 219 1.13 7.52 11.58
C LEU A 219 1.31 8.24 10.24
N GLY A 220 0.99 9.54 10.18
CA GLY A 220 1.22 10.38 9.01
C GLY A 220 2.71 10.51 8.63
N ILE A 221 3.59 10.65 9.61
CA ILE A 221 5.05 10.67 9.40
C ILE A 221 5.49 9.33 8.80
N PHE A 222 5.01 8.21 9.35
CA PHE A 222 5.35 6.89 8.86
C PHE A 222 4.83 6.67 7.43
N ALA A 223 3.58 7.04 7.13
CA ALA A 223 3.02 6.96 5.78
C ALA A 223 3.80 7.82 4.77
N LYS A 224 4.15 9.08 5.14
CA LYS A 224 4.99 9.96 4.30
C LYS A 224 6.39 9.39 4.07
N SER A 225 6.95 8.68 5.03
CA SER A 225 8.27 8.05 4.89
C SER A 225 8.20 6.80 4.04
N LEU A 226 7.17 5.97 4.22
CA LEU A 226 6.96 4.75 3.44
C LEU A 226 6.73 5.06 1.95
N HIS A 227 5.97 6.12 1.68
CA HIS A 227 5.64 6.60 0.34
C HIS A 227 6.36 7.91 0.01
N TRP A 228 7.65 8.03 0.37
CA TRP A 228 8.42 9.26 0.23
C TRP A 228 8.40 9.87 -1.19
N PHE A 229 8.23 9.03 -2.20
CA PHE A 229 8.15 9.38 -3.61
C PHE A 229 6.75 9.87 -4.06
N ASN A 230 5.70 9.66 -3.22
CA ASN A 230 4.32 9.96 -3.59
C ASN A 230 3.85 11.30 -2.97
N PRO A 231 3.61 12.36 -3.77
CA PRO A 231 3.15 13.64 -3.26
C PRO A 231 1.71 13.60 -2.73
N VAL A 232 0.87 12.66 -3.21
CA VAL A 232 -0.53 12.56 -2.79
C VAL A 232 -0.65 12.13 -1.32
N VAL A 233 0.30 11.34 -0.82
CA VAL A 233 0.34 10.99 0.61
C VAL A 233 0.60 12.23 1.48
N ARG A 234 1.47 13.15 1.03
CA ARG A 234 1.71 14.42 1.74
C ARG A 234 0.45 15.28 1.76
N PHE A 235 -0.27 15.32 0.64
CA PHE A 235 -1.57 16.00 0.55
C PHE A 235 -2.59 15.37 1.50
N ALA A 236 -2.75 14.04 1.51
CA ALA A 236 -3.66 13.33 2.41
C ALA A 236 -3.33 13.59 3.88
N CYS A 237 -2.05 13.59 4.26
CA CYS A 237 -1.62 13.93 5.63
C CYS A 237 -1.99 15.38 6.00
N ARG A 238 -1.85 16.33 5.08
CA ARG A 238 -2.24 17.72 5.31
C ARG A 238 -3.75 17.84 5.51
N GLU A 239 -4.56 17.23 4.64
CA GLU A 239 -6.02 17.23 4.80
C GLU A 239 -6.46 16.55 6.11
N THR A 240 -5.73 15.49 6.57
CA THR A 240 -5.99 14.85 7.87
C THR A 240 -5.75 15.83 9.02
N GLN A 241 -4.63 16.55 8.99
CA GLN A 241 -4.30 17.57 9.99
C GLN A 241 -5.33 18.71 10.00
N GLU A 242 -5.68 19.24 8.84
CA GLU A 242 -6.70 20.28 8.71
C GLU A 242 -8.08 19.83 9.22
N ALA A 243 -8.47 18.58 8.91
CA ALA A 243 -9.71 18.02 9.43
C ALA A 243 -9.65 17.82 10.95
N GLY A 244 -8.48 17.49 11.51
CA GLY A 244 -8.23 17.41 12.95
C GLY A 244 -8.44 18.76 13.64
N GLU A 245 -7.82 19.84 13.09
CA GLU A 245 -8.02 21.20 13.61
C GLU A 245 -9.51 21.59 13.63
N MET A 246 -10.21 21.39 12.50
CA MET A 246 -11.64 21.70 12.43
C MET A 246 -12.48 20.83 13.38
N TYR A 247 -12.05 19.60 13.66
CA TYR A 247 -12.74 18.73 14.61
C TYR A 247 -12.49 19.16 16.04
N CYS A 248 -11.28 19.59 16.40
CA CYS A 248 -10.99 20.18 17.70
C CYS A 248 -11.77 21.48 17.91
N ASP A 249 -11.77 22.39 16.93
CA ASP A 249 -12.58 23.61 17.00
C ASP A 249 -14.08 23.30 17.20
N HIS A 250 -14.61 22.34 16.47
CA HIS A 250 -16.01 21.91 16.59
C HIS A 250 -16.34 21.37 18.00
N ASP A 251 -15.44 20.56 18.58
CA ASP A 251 -15.69 19.97 19.90
C ASP A 251 -15.61 21.02 21.02
N VAL A 252 -14.64 21.97 20.95
CA VAL A 252 -14.54 23.11 21.88
C VAL A 252 -15.79 23.98 21.80
N LEU A 253 -16.32 24.18 20.61
CA LEU A 253 -17.47 25.05 20.33
C LEU A 253 -18.82 24.34 20.41
N SER A 254 -18.84 23.06 20.76
CA SER A 254 -20.08 22.30 20.88
C SER A 254 -21.00 22.94 21.90
N SER A 255 -22.24 23.24 21.52
CA SER A 255 -23.26 23.88 22.34
C SER A 255 -22.93 25.30 22.82
N LYS A 256 -21.96 25.98 22.22
CA LYS A 256 -21.61 27.36 22.53
C LYS A 256 -22.37 28.32 21.61
N ASP A 257 -22.70 29.49 22.19
CA ASP A 257 -23.39 30.58 21.49
C ASP A 257 -22.50 31.31 20.48
N THR A 258 -23.06 32.27 19.78
CA THR A 258 -22.35 33.03 18.75
C THR A 258 -21.28 33.95 19.35
N GLU A 259 -21.51 34.52 20.52
CA GLU A 259 -20.56 35.40 21.20
C GLU A 259 -19.29 34.62 21.56
N TYR A 260 -19.41 33.47 22.19
CA TYR A 260 -18.28 32.58 22.50
C TYR A 260 -17.51 32.14 21.24
N ARG A 261 -18.21 31.85 20.14
CA ARG A 261 -17.60 31.48 18.84
C ARG A 261 -16.80 32.65 18.26
N THR A 262 -17.33 33.86 18.34
CA THR A 262 -16.64 35.07 17.88
C THR A 262 -15.38 35.29 18.71
N PHE A 263 -15.46 35.28 20.02
CA PHE A 263 -14.32 35.40 20.91
C PHE A 263 -13.25 34.34 20.65
N TYR A 264 -13.65 33.07 20.46
CA TYR A 264 -12.73 32.00 20.11
C TYR A 264 -12.03 32.25 18.76
N GLY A 265 -12.75 32.69 17.73
CA GLY A 265 -12.18 33.04 16.42
C GLY A 265 -11.21 34.21 16.51
N GLU A 266 -11.55 35.25 17.29
CA GLU A 266 -10.70 36.41 17.55
C GLU A 266 -9.42 36.03 18.29
N THR A 267 -9.52 35.16 19.30
CA THR A 267 -8.38 34.61 20.03
C THR A 267 -7.40 33.93 19.08
N ILE A 268 -7.88 33.06 18.18
CA ILE A 268 -7.02 32.40 17.18
C ILE A 268 -6.34 33.41 16.26
N LEU A 269 -7.08 34.41 15.77
CA LEU A 269 -6.52 35.45 14.90
C LEU A 269 -5.47 36.32 15.62
N THR A 270 -5.74 36.69 16.85
CA THR A 270 -4.84 37.48 17.69
C THR A 270 -3.54 36.72 17.96
N MET A 271 -3.62 35.45 18.28
CA MET A 271 -2.44 34.58 18.49
C MET A 271 -1.56 34.51 17.25
N ILE A 272 -2.17 34.33 16.08
CA ILE A 272 -1.44 34.28 14.80
C ILE A 272 -0.80 35.65 14.47
N ASP A 273 -1.48 36.74 14.76
CA ASP A 273 -0.93 38.08 14.51
C ASP A 273 0.23 38.38 15.44
N ARG A 274 0.09 38.10 16.74
CA ARG A 274 1.16 38.27 17.73
C ARG A 274 2.39 37.40 17.38
N SER A 275 2.18 36.17 16.89
CA SER A 275 3.26 35.25 16.53
C SER A 275 4.09 35.68 15.32
N LYS A 276 3.52 36.48 14.39
CA LYS A 276 4.23 37.01 13.22
C LYS A 276 5.25 38.08 13.57
N LYS A 277 5.14 38.70 14.73
CA LYS A 277 6.04 39.79 15.17
C LYS A 277 7.40 39.30 15.65
N THR A 278 7.57 38.01 15.85
CA THR A 278 8.86 37.36 16.17
C THR A 278 9.46 36.71 14.92
N PRO A 279 10.41 37.36 14.22
CA PRO A 279 11.03 36.83 13.02
C PRO A 279 12.01 35.69 13.38
N ILE A 280 11.63 34.44 13.21
CA ILE A 280 12.52 33.31 13.41
C ILE A 280 12.85 32.67 12.05
N ALA A 281 14.08 32.96 11.60
CA ALA A 281 14.59 32.62 10.27
C ALA A 281 14.84 31.12 10.02
N LEU A 282 14.55 30.20 10.94
CA LEU A 282 14.98 28.79 10.85
C LEU A 282 13.90 27.75 11.15
N THR A 283 12.65 28.14 11.35
CA THR A 283 11.58 27.20 11.55
C THR A 283 10.82 26.97 10.25
N THR A 284 11.00 25.81 9.63
CA THR A 284 10.04 25.21 8.72
C THR A 284 8.77 24.81 9.50
N CYS A 285 8.46 25.58 10.54
CA CYS A 285 7.28 25.39 11.35
C CYS A 285 6.09 25.87 10.55
N PHE A 286 5.22 24.96 10.24
CA PHE A 286 3.78 25.13 10.16
C PHE A 286 3.34 26.60 9.95
N TYR A 287 3.77 27.17 8.82
CA TYR A 287 3.09 28.32 8.27
C TYR A 287 1.68 27.79 7.99
N SER A 288 0.78 28.02 8.95
CA SER A 288 -0.62 27.75 8.74
C SER A 288 -0.98 28.49 7.46
N ASP A 289 -1.10 27.76 6.39
CA ASP A 289 -1.42 28.28 5.07
C ASP A 289 -2.63 29.20 5.27
N LYS A 290 -2.56 30.45 4.80
CA LYS A 290 -3.66 31.42 4.92
C LYS A 290 -5.01 30.83 4.53
N PHE A 291 -4.95 29.84 3.65
CA PHE A 291 -6.11 29.09 3.19
C PHE A 291 -6.70 28.21 4.32
N ASN A 292 -5.86 27.58 5.11
CA ASN A 292 -6.29 26.71 6.21
C ASN A 292 -6.90 27.54 7.35
N LEU A 293 -6.29 28.66 7.68
CA LEU A 293 -6.84 29.60 8.66
C LEU A 293 -8.23 30.07 8.23
N LYS A 294 -8.39 30.47 6.95
CA LYS A 294 -9.70 30.85 6.42
C LYS A 294 -10.75 29.74 6.57
N ARG A 295 -10.34 28.48 6.30
CA ARG A 295 -11.24 27.30 6.46
C ARG A 295 -11.65 27.11 7.91
N ARG A 296 -10.73 27.28 8.88
CA ARG A 296 -11.00 27.21 10.32
C ARG A 296 -12.00 28.29 10.73
N ILE A 297 -11.70 29.56 10.44
CA ILE A 297 -12.57 30.68 10.83
C ILE A 297 -13.98 30.54 10.23
N VAL A 298 -14.08 30.16 8.95
CA VAL A 298 -15.39 29.89 8.34
C VAL A 298 -16.10 28.72 9.04
N GLY A 299 -15.38 27.68 9.43
CA GLY A 299 -15.95 26.54 10.17
C GLY A 299 -16.42 26.90 11.58
N ILE A 300 -15.68 27.78 12.28
CA ILE A 300 -16.02 28.31 13.61
C ILE A 300 -17.35 29.11 13.56
N MET A 301 -17.51 29.93 12.51
CA MET A 301 -18.72 30.76 12.33
C MET A 301 -19.89 30.02 11.71
N ASP A 302 -19.66 28.86 11.06
CA ASP A 302 -20.74 28.10 10.43
C ASP A 302 -21.48 27.23 11.47
N ASN A 303 -22.68 27.69 11.82
CA ASN A 303 -23.56 26.98 12.76
C ASN A 303 -24.54 26.02 12.08
N ARG A 304 -24.34 25.70 10.79
CA ARG A 304 -25.24 24.82 10.03
C ARG A 304 -25.05 23.37 10.46
N LEU A 305 -26.17 22.71 10.75
CA LEU A 305 -26.16 21.30 11.07
C LEU A 305 -25.83 20.46 9.83
N PRO A 306 -24.87 19.53 9.92
CA PRO A 306 -24.56 18.63 8.83
C PRO A 306 -25.75 17.72 8.50
N LYS A 307 -25.87 17.34 7.24
CA LYS A 307 -26.88 16.36 6.82
C LYS A 307 -26.50 14.97 7.30
N ARG A 308 -27.21 14.45 8.31
CA ARG A 308 -26.92 13.14 8.93
C ARG A 308 -26.89 12.00 7.92
N PHE A 309 -27.86 11.96 7.00
CA PHE A 309 -27.91 10.95 5.93
C PHE A 309 -26.65 10.95 5.07
N LEU A 310 -26.21 12.12 4.63
CA LEU A 310 -25.01 12.23 3.78
C LEU A 310 -23.76 11.81 4.54
N SER A 311 -23.64 12.20 5.79
CA SER A 311 -22.53 11.77 6.66
C SER A 311 -22.51 10.25 6.84
N ALA A 312 -23.68 9.62 7.09
CA ALA A 312 -23.81 8.17 7.18
C ALA A 312 -23.45 7.46 5.88
N ALA A 313 -23.90 7.99 4.73
CA ALA A 313 -23.53 7.44 3.42
C ALA A 313 -22.01 7.42 3.20
N PHE A 314 -21.28 8.48 3.58
CA PHE A 314 -19.81 8.51 3.48
C PHE A 314 -19.13 7.53 4.44
N VAL A 315 -19.65 7.34 5.65
CA VAL A 315 -19.12 6.37 6.62
C VAL A 315 -19.19 4.94 6.09
N VAL A 316 -20.19 4.60 5.29
CA VAL A 316 -20.33 3.26 4.70
C VAL A 316 -19.60 3.16 3.36
N ALA A 317 -19.75 4.16 2.48
CA ALA A 317 -19.23 4.11 1.12
C ALA A 317 -17.70 4.12 1.07
N VAL A 318 -17.02 4.92 1.92
CA VAL A 318 -15.56 5.06 1.85
C VAL A 318 -14.83 3.78 2.27
N PRO A 319 -15.14 3.13 3.41
CA PRO A 319 -14.54 1.83 3.74
C PRO A 319 -14.81 0.77 2.67
N LEU A 320 -16.02 0.74 2.11
CA LEU A 320 -16.36 -0.17 1.02
C LEU A 320 -15.51 0.09 -0.23
N LEU A 321 -15.33 1.35 -0.62
CA LEU A 321 -14.45 1.74 -1.72
C LEU A 321 -12.99 1.37 -1.43
N LEU A 322 -12.51 1.55 -0.20
CA LEU A 322 -11.18 1.11 0.20
C LEU A 322 -10.99 -0.40 0.07
N LEU A 323 -11.99 -1.20 0.41
CA LEU A 323 -11.98 -2.65 0.20
C LEU A 323 -12.03 -2.99 -1.30
N LEU A 324 -12.84 -2.31 -2.09
CA LEU A 324 -12.95 -2.54 -3.53
C LEU A 324 -11.69 -2.15 -4.30
N THR A 325 -10.95 -1.13 -3.87
CA THR A 325 -9.68 -0.75 -4.52
C THR A 325 -8.63 -1.86 -4.47
N SER A 326 -8.74 -2.83 -3.54
CA SER A 326 -7.89 -4.01 -3.49
C SER A 326 -8.16 -5.00 -4.62
N SER A 327 -9.38 -5.01 -5.13
CA SER A 327 -9.83 -5.94 -6.17
C SER A 327 -9.65 -5.40 -7.59
N VAL A 328 -9.29 -4.12 -7.75
CA VAL A 328 -9.11 -3.52 -9.09
C VAL A 328 -7.89 -4.10 -9.79
N PHE A 329 -6.80 -4.31 -9.06
CA PHE A 329 -5.56 -4.86 -9.61
C PHE A 329 -5.28 -6.22 -8.97
N ALA A 330 -5.46 -7.30 -9.72
CA ALA A 330 -5.03 -8.65 -9.33
C ALA A 330 -3.72 -8.99 -10.04
N LEU A 331 -2.69 -9.34 -9.26
CA LEU A 331 -1.48 -9.97 -9.77
C LEU A 331 -1.76 -11.46 -9.93
N GLU A 332 -1.77 -11.98 -11.15
CA GLU A 332 -1.86 -13.42 -11.36
C GLU A 332 -0.60 -14.10 -10.84
N SER A 333 -0.78 -14.96 -9.84
CA SER A 333 0.30 -15.86 -9.40
C SER A 333 0.50 -16.96 -10.44
N PRO A 334 1.75 -17.29 -10.82
CA PRO A 334 2.02 -18.39 -11.76
C PRO A 334 1.39 -19.73 -11.36
N ALA A 335 1.19 -19.96 -10.07
CA ALA A 335 0.53 -21.17 -9.55
C ALA A 335 -0.99 -21.23 -9.86
N ALA A 336 -1.64 -20.10 -10.12
CA ALA A 336 -3.07 -20.06 -10.45
C ALA A 336 -3.34 -20.37 -11.93
N GLN A 337 -2.32 -20.32 -12.80
CA GLN A 337 -2.46 -20.68 -14.21
C GLN A 337 -2.53 -22.21 -14.44
N GLN A 338 -2.02 -23.00 -13.52
CA GLN A 338 -2.06 -24.47 -13.64
C GLN A 338 -3.40 -25.10 -13.27
N SER A 339 -4.32 -24.37 -12.67
CA SER A 339 -5.59 -24.91 -12.17
C SER A 339 -6.85 -24.30 -12.81
N ARG A 340 -6.73 -23.44 -13.84
CA ARG A 340 -7.91 -22.91 -14.54
C ARG A 340 -8.23 -23.72 -15.79
N PRO A 341 -9.44 -24.28 -15.90
CA PRO A 341 -9.97 -24.71 -17.19
C PRO A 341 -10.06 -23.47 -18.08
N VAL A 342 -9.45 -23.50 -19.24
CA VAL A 342 -9.59 -22.48 -20.28
C VAL A 342 -11.06 -22.40 -20.66
N ALA A 343 -11.77 -21.37 -20.22
CA ALA A 343 -13.14 -21.16 -20.62
C ALA A 343 -13.16 -20.83 -22.12
N GLY A 344 -13.59 -21.80 -22.93
CA GLY A 344 -13.73 -21.64 -24.38
C GLY A 344 -13.23 -22.80 -25.23
N GLN A 345 -12.43 -23.73 -24.70
CA GLN A 345 -12.21 -24.99 -25.39
C GLN A 345 -13.31 -25.97 -24.94
N LYS A 346 -14.21 -26.32 -25.87
CA LYS A 346 -15.06 -27.52 -25.72
C LYS A 346 -14.12 -28.64 -25.27
N GLN A 347 -14.31 -29.16 -24.06
CA GLN A 347 -13.63 -30.38 -23.62
C GLN A 347 -13.85 -31.43 -24.74
N PRO A 348 -12.77 -32.01 -25.30
CA PRO A 348 -12.94 -33.14 -26.18
C PRO A 348 -13.62 -34.22 -25.34
N GLN A 349 -14.82 -34.62 -25.72
CA GLN A 349 -15.51 -35.75 -25.11
C GLN A 349 -14.63 -37.00 -25.34
N GLY A 350 -13.91 -37.45 -24.28
CA GLY A 350 -13.02 -38.59 -24.34
C GLY A 350 -12.14 -38.73 -23.12
N LEU A 351 -11.58 -39.89 -22.92
CA LEU A 351 -10.66 -40.24 -21.84
C LEU A 351 -9.40 -39.35 -21.87
N SER A 352 -8.87 -38.99 -20.70
CA SER A 352 -7.56 -38.37 -20.58
C SER A 352 -6.43 -39.36 -20.90
N GLN A 353 -5.23 -38.89 -21.24
CA GLN A 353 -4.06 -39.70 -21.49
C GLN A 353 -3.76 -40.70 -20.35
N ARG A 354 -3.93 -40.28 -19.10
CA ARG A 354 -3.76 -41.15 -17.91
C ARG A 354 -4.82 -42.23 -17.81
N GLN A 355 -6.06 -41.93 -18.15
CA GLN A 355 -7.14 -42.89 -18.16
C GLN A 355 -6.97 -43.91 -19.29
N ALA A 356 -6.50 -43.48 -20.47
CA ALA A 356 -6.18 -44.36 -21.58
C ALA A 356 -4.99 -45.28 -21.24
N LEU A 357 -3.95 -44.79 -20.58
CA LEU A 357 -2.84 -45.61 -20.09
C LEU A 357 -3.33 -46.66 -19.04
N ALA A 358 -4.12 -46.18 -18.07
CA ALA A 358 -4.67 -47.06 -17.04
C ALA A 358 -5.52 -48.22 -17.62
N SER A 359 -6.29 -47.93 -18.68
CA SER A 359 -7.06 -48.98 -19.39
C SER A 359 -6.14 -50.02 -20.03
N VAL A 360 -5.06 -49.62 -20.69
CA VAL A 360 -4.08 -50.51 -21.30
C VAL A 360 -3.34 -51.37 -20.27
N LEU A 361 -2.88 -50.75 -19.18
CA LEU A 361 -2.17 -51.44 -18.12
C LEU A 361 -3.06 -52.48 -17.42
N LYS A 362 -4.34 -52.13 -17.20
CA LYS A 362 -5.33 -53.08 -16.62
C LYS A 362 -5.58 -54.26 -17.54
N GLU A 363 -5.69 -54.04 -18.84
CA GLU A 363 -5.95 -55.12 -19.80
C GLU A 363 -4.75 -56.05 -20.01
N LEU A 364 -3.53 -55.50 -19.91
CA LEU A 364 -2.29 -56.23 -19.96
C LEU A 364 -1.82 -56.77 -18.60
N SER A 365 -2.56 -56.52 -17.52
CA SER A 365 -2.24 -56.92 -16.14
C SER A 365 -0.86 -56.46 -15.69
N LEU A 366 -0.44 -55.26 -16.14
CA LEU A 366 0.86 -54.63 -15.83
C LEU A 366 0.71 -53.50 -14.82
N SER A 367 1.75 -53.28 -14.00
CA SER A 367 1.82 -52.15 -13.11
C SER A 367 2.57 -50.98 -13.77
N GLU A 368 2.18 -49.76 -13.47
CA GLU A 368 2.84 -48.54 -13.97
C GLU A 368 4.33 -48.45 -13.56
N LYS A 369 4.73 -49.19 -12.52
CA LYS A 369 6.11 -49.27 -12.04
C LYS A 369 7.01 -50.18 -12.89
N ASP A 370 6.42 -51.07 -13.64
CA ASP A 370 7.13 -52.11 -14.40
C ASP A 370 7.39 -51.71 -15.86
N ILE A 371 6.93 -50.51 -16.25
CA ILE A 371 7.06 -49.99 -17.62
C ILE A 371 8.16 -48.95 -17.73
N LYS A 372 8.90 -48.96 -18.85
CA LYS A 372 9.94 -47.99 -19.20
C LYS A 372 9.65 -47.43 -20.60
N ASP A 373 10.29 -46.31 -20.93
CA ASP A 373 10.24 -45.65 -22.25
C ASP A 373 8.81 -45.32 -22.71
N LEU A 374 7.95 -44.85 -21.76
CA LEU A 374 6.57 -44.52 -22.06
C LEU A 374 6.42 -43.32 -22.98
N GLN A 375 5.78 -43.54 -24.13
CA GLN A 375 5.41 -42.51 -25.08
C GLN A 375 3.91 -42.58 -25.37
N ILE A 376 3.18 -41.50 -25.21
CA ILE A 376 1.74 -41.42 -25.49
C ILE A 376 1.54 -40.29 -26.51
N SER A 377 1.03 -40.64 -27.68
CA SER A 377 0.60 -39.69 -28.69
C SER A 377 -0.90 -39.83 -28.97
N ARG A 378 -1.57 -38.70 -29.25
CA ARG A 378 -2.99 -38.68 -29.60
C ARG A 378 -3.11 -38.43 -31.10
N GLU A 379 -3.79 -39.36 -31.79
CA GLU A 379 -4.09 -39.27 -33.21
C GLU A 379 -5.62 -39.27 -33.39
N LYS A 380 -6.21 -38.05 -33.67
CA LYS A 380 -7.66 -37.86 -33.83
C LYS A 380 -8.46 -38.43 -32.65
N ASP A 381 -9.14 -39.58 -32.85
CA ASP A 381 -10.00 -40.25 -31.88
C ASP A 381 -9.33 -41.46 -31.18
N THR A 382 -8.02 -41.61 -31.27
CA THR A 382 -7.26 -42.71 -30.67
C THR A 382 -6.01 -42.22 -29.93
N TYR A 383 -5.60 -42.98 -28.92
CA TYR A 383 -4.30 -42.82 -28.26
C TYR A 383 -3.39 -43.97 -28.72
N LYS A 384 -2.18 -43.57 -29.18
CA LYS A 384 -1.11 -44.50 -29.48
C LYS A 384 -0.14 -44.51 -28.30
N ILE A 385 -0.02 -45.62 -27.62
CA ILE A 385 0.77 -45.79 -26.39
C ILE A 385 1.88 -46.79 -26.70
N ARG A 386 3.14 -46.39 -26.51
CA ARG A 386 4.34 -47.19 -26.64
C ARG A 386 5.04 -47.25 -25.30
N PHE A 387 5.44 -48.44 -24.89
CA PHE A 387 6.24 -48.63 -23.67
C PHE A 387 7.01 -49.94 -23.78
N SER A 388 8.06 -50.09 -22.97
CA SER A 388 8.81 -51.32 -22.83
C SER A 388 8.54 -51.99 -21.47
N HIS A 389 8.36 -53.28 -21.46
CA HIS A 389 8.27 -54.11 -20.27
C HIS A 389 9.19 -55.33 -20.40
N GLY A 390 10.23 -55.42 -19.57
CA GLY A 390 11.31 -56.40 -19.71
C GLY A 390 12.04 -56.26 -21.04
N GLN A 391 12.09 -57.36 -21.84
CA GLN A 391 12.69 -57.36 -23.19
C GLN A 391 11.65 -57.20 -24.31
N THR A 392 10.43 -56.79 -24.01
CA THR A 392 9.33 -56.65 -24.99
C THR A 392 8.89 -55.19 -25.10
N ALA A 393 8.87 -54.68 -26.34
CA ALA A 393 8.27 -53.40 -26.66
C ALA A 393 6.80 -53.58 -27.03
N HIS A 394 5.93 -52.82 -26.41
CA HIS A 394 4.50 -52.78 -26.63
C HIS A 394 4.11 -51.53 -27.40
N GLU A 395 3.33 -51.70 -28.44
CA GLU A 395 2.68 -50.58 -29.16
C GLU A 395 1.18 -50.87 -29.18
N THR A 396 0.41 -50.03 -28.47
CA THR A 396 -1.03 -50.19 -28.32
C THR A 396 -1.78 -48.96 -28.79
N ILE A 397 -2.90 -49.20 -29.47
CA ILE A 397 -3.82 -48.14 -29.94
C ILE A 397 -5.14 -48.29 -29.20
N VAL A 398 -5.58 -47.25 -28.54
CA VAL A 398 -6.78 -47.21 -27.70
C VAL A 398 -7.73 -46.15 -28.19
N ASN A 399 -9.01 -46.42 -28.23
CA ASN A 399 -10.03 -45.44 -28.57
C ASN A 399 -10.15 -44.39 -27.48
N ALA A 400 -10.11 -43.11 -27.86
CA ALA A 400 -10.13 -42.00 -26.94
C ALA A 400 -11.51 -41.74 -26.28
N LYS A 401 -12.60 -42.36 -26.78
CA LYS A 401 -13.96 -42.19 -26.23
C LYS A 401 -14.30 -43.21 -25.15
N ASP A 402 -13.98 -44.48 -25.36
CA ASP A 402 -14.40 -45.59 -24.50
C ASP A 402 -13.25 -46.34 -23.85
N GLY A 403 -12.00 -46.04 -24.19
CA GLY A 403 -10.81 -46.68 -23.63
C GLY A 403 -10.58 -48.12 -24.08
N LYS A 404 -11.34 -48.61 -25.06
CA LYS A 404 -11.17 -49.96 -25.60
C LYS A 404 -9.93 -50.06 -26.48
N LEU A 405 -9.24 -51.20 -26.34
CA LEU A 405 -8.04 -51.52 -27.10
C LEU A 405 -8.44 -51.82 -28.56
N VAL A 406 -7.92 -51.00 -29.49
CA VAL A 406 -8.21 -51.15 -30.93
C VAL A 406 -7.18 -52.05 -31.59
N LYS A 407 -5.92 -51.94 -31.19
CA LYS A 407 -4.82 -52.73 -31.75
C LYS A 407 -3.68 -52.81 -30.75
N SER A 408 -3.09 -54.00 -30.61
CA SER A 408 -1.89 -54.21 -29.82
C SER A 408 -0.85 -54.99 -30.65
N LYS A 409 0.38 -54.49 -30.59
CA LYS A 409 1.55 -55.18 -31.21
C LYS A 409 2.64 -55.31 -30.13
N GLN A 410 3.30 -56.45 -30.15
CA GLN A 410 4.43 -56.77 -29.27
C GLN A 410 5.63 -57.09 -30.12
N HIS A 411 6.80 -56.55 -29.82
CA HIS A 411 8.05 -56.85 -30.48
C HIS A 411 9.11 -57.16 -29.43
N THR A 412 9.84 -58.27 -29.62
CA THR A 412 10.99 -58.58 -28.77
C THR A 412 12.16 -57.67 -29.12
N ILE A 413 12.75 -57.00 -28.13
CA ILE A 413 13.92 -56.15 -28.30
C ILE A 413 15.14 -57.07 -28.40
N VAL A 414 15.68 -57.27 -29.63
CA VAL A 414 16.95 -57.95 -29.83
C VAL A 414 18.06 -56.91 -29.73
N GLU A 415 18.88 -56.98 -28.68
CA GLU A 415 20.09 -56.15 -28.58
C GLU A 415 21.02 -56.46 -29.77
N LYS A 416 21.19 -55.47 -30.66
CA LYS A 416 22.27 -55.49 -31.64
C LYS A 416 23.57 -55.15 -30.92
N THR A 417 24.37 -56.14 -30.60
CA THR A 417 25.78 -55.97 -30.21
C THR A 417 26.55 -55.35 -31.36
N VAL A 418 26.95 -54.14 -31.24
CA VAL A 418 27.90 -53.53 -32.22
C VAL A 418 29.28 -53.95 -31.78
N THR A 419 29.85 -54.91 -32.49
CA THR A 419 31.27 -55.27 -32.43
C THR A 419 32.06 -54.13 -33.12
N VAL A 420 32.84 -53.38 -32.33
CA VAL A 420 33.83 -52.45 -32.86
C VAL A 420 35.09 -53.28 -33.12
N GLU A 421 35.36 -53.61 -34.39
CA GLU A 421 36.68 -54.09 -34.84
C GLU A 421 37.64 -52.90 -34.78
N LYS A 422 38.72 -53.04 -33.97
CA LYS A 422 39.91 -52.21 -34.04
C LYS A 422 40.81 -52.79 -35.12
N GLU A 423 41.00 -52.06 -36.21
CA GLU A 423 42.17 -52.29 -37.07
C GLU A 423 43.43 -51.69 -36.42
N VAL A 424 44.48 -52.47 -36.47
CA VAL A 424 45.86 -52.19 -36.02
C VAL A 424 46.58 -51.31 -37.01
#